data_ebcff48e4fd52025cb41a8a85c10a825
#
_entry.id   ebcff48e4fd52025cb41a8a85c10a825
#
_cell.length_a   1.000
_cell.length_b   1.000
_cell.length_c   1.000
_cell.angle_alpha   90.00
_cell.angle_beta   90.00
_cell.angle_gamma   90.00
#
_symmetry.space_group_name_H-M   'P 1'
#
loop_
_entity.id
_entity.type
_entity.pdbx_description
1 polymer ?
#
loop_
_entity_poly.entity_id
_entity_poly.type
_entity_poly.pdbx_seq_one_letter_code
_entity_poly.pdbx_strand_id
1 'polypeptide(L)'
;MRTTLLAAALLLLPATAIAAPAPVTGRWLTVEGKAIVEIAPCGAQLCGRIVKVLKPRPGGPAVDANNPDPAKRRQPIEGLSILTGFTAKDDRWGGRIYDPESGRTYRSELTAAGNTLKVKGCFGPFCRSQDWTRLR
;
A
#
# COMPACT_ATOMS: atom_id res chain seq x y z
N MET A 1 30.50 38.87 -51.57
CA MET A 1 30.58 38.11 -50.29
C MET A 1 29.17 37.82 -49.81
N ARG A 2 28.73 36.61 -50.02
CA ARG A 2 27.38 36.16 -49.51
C ARG A 2 27.59 35.37 -48.24
N THR A 3 27.18 35.96 -47.12
CA THR A 3 27.22 35.31 -45.81
C THR A 3 25.92 34.49 -45.62
N THR A 4 26.02 33.16 -45.67
CA THR A 4 24.92 32.24 -45.34
C THR A 4 24.87 32.03 -43.85
N LEU A 5 23.81 32.55 -43.22
CA LEU A 5 23.45 32.25 -41.81
C LEU A 5 22.78 30.89 -41.77
N LEU A 6 23.45 29.89 -41.18
CA LEU A 6 22.84 28.62 -40.81
C LEU A 6 22.06 28.82 -39.51
N ALA A 7 20.73 28.78 -39.58
CA ALA A 7 19.87 28.74 -38.44
C ALA A 7 19.82 27.29 -37.92
N ALA A 8 20.43 27.03 -36.76
CA ALA A 8 20.30 25.75 -36.03
C ALA A 8 18.94 25.71 -35.33
N ALA A 9 18.02 24.90 -35.85
CA ALA A 9 16.74 24.62 -35.19
C ALA A 9 16.99 23.67 -34.03
N LEU A 10 16.86 24.17 -32.81
CA LEU A 10 16.86 23.36 -31.58
C LEU A 10 15.52 22.64 -31.49
N LEU A 11 15.50 21.34 -31.76
CA LEU A 11 14.34 20.46 -31.53
C LEU A 11 14.21 20.22 -30.02
N LEU A 12 13.29 20.94 -29.39
CA LEU A 12 12.83 20.64 -28.02
C LEU A 12 11.97 19.38 -28.08
N LEU A 13 12.53 18.25 -27.68
CA LEU A 13 11.77 17.03 -27.45
C LEU A 13 10.89 17.22 -26.19
N PRO A 14 9.57 16.96 -26.25
CA PRO A 14 8.73 16.99 -25.05
C PRO A 14 9.16 15.87 -24.11
N ALA A 15 9.60 16.24 -22.89
CA ALA A 15 9.83 15.28 -21.84
C ALA A 15 8.46 14.72 -21.41
N THR A 16 8.20 13.45 -21.69
CA THR A 16 7.02 12.75 -21.16
C THR A 16 7.23 12.57 -19.66
N ALA A 17 6.57 13.40 -18.86
CA ALA A 17 6.51 13.21 -17.41
C ALA A 17 5.69 11.95 -17.10
N ILE A 18 6.33 10.92 -16.52
CA ILE A 18 5.62 9.76 -15.99
C ILE A 18 4.87 10.25 -14.74
N ALA A 19 3.53 10.18 -14.77
CA ALA A 19 2.72 10.56 -13.64
C ALA A 19 2.95 9.59 -12.47
N ALA A 20 3.13 10.13 -11.23
CA ALA A 20 3.18 9.32 -10.03
C ALA A 20 1.83 8.61 -9.80
N PRO A 21 1.80 7.42 -9.16
CA PRO A 21 0.54 6.77 -8.83
C PRO A 21 -0.29 7.63 -7.87
N ALA A 22 -1.61 7.48 -7.90
CA ALA A 22 -2.51 8.19 -7.00
C ALA A 22 -2.12 7.96 -5.53
N PRO A 23 -2.22 8.98 -4.65
CA PRO A 23 -1.86 8.84 -3.24
C PRO A 23 -2.71 7.79 -2.52
N VAL A 24 -2.05 6.95 -1.71
CA VAL A 24 -2.69 5.91 -0.90
C VAL A 24 -2.62 6.21 0.60
N THR A 25 -1.99 7.33 0.98
CA THR A 25 -1.90 7.76 2.38
C THR A 25 -3.27 8.11 2.95
N GLY A 26 -3.44 7.91 4.23
CA GLY A 26 -4.68 8.19 4.95
C GLY A 26 -5.26 6.96 5.63
N ARG A 27 -6.52 7.05 6.04
CA ARG A 27 -7.21 5.99 6.77
C ARG A 27 -8.18 5.25 5.85
N TRP A 28 -8.18 3.95 5.97
CA TRP A 28 -8.96 3.05 5.14
C TRP A 28 -9.72 2.04 5.99
N LEU A 29 -10.99 1.88 5.69
CA LEU A 29 -11.83 0.81 6.25
C LEU A 29 -11.61 -0.45 5.45
N THR A 30 -11.20 -1.53 6.11
CA THR A 30 -10.95 -2.80 5.46
C THR A 30 -12.24 -3.49 5.01
N VAL A 31 -12.09 -4.52 4.19
CA VAL A 31 -13.23 -5.32 3.71
C VAL A 31 -14.10 -5.80 4.89
N GLU A 32 -15.41 -5.79 4.70
CA GLU A 32 -16.42 -6.13 5.71
C GLU A 32 -16.38 -5.25 6.97
N GLY A 33 -15.70 -4.11 6.93
CA GLY A 33 -15.62 -3.19 8.06
C GLY A 33 -14.91 -3.78 9.29
N LYS A 34 -13.92 -4.64 9.11
CA LYS A 34 -13.24 -5.34 10.20
C LYS A 34 -12.29 -4.46 10.99
N ALA A 35 -11.59 -3.56 10.30
CA ALA A 35 -10.56 -2.73 10.91
C ALA A 35 -10.36 -1.41 10.16
N ILE A 36 -9.67 -0.49 10.81
CA ILE A 36 -9.17 0.74 10.18
C ILE A 36 -7.66 0.62 10.07
N VAL A 37 -7.14 0.83 8.85
CA VAL A 37 -5.70 0.86 8.55
C VAL A 37 -5.30 2.28 8.19
N GLU A 38 -4.24 2.76 8.79
CA GLU A 38 -3.63 4.04 8.44
C GLU A 38 -2.35 3.81 7.65
N ILE A 39 -2.29 4.41 6.46
CA ILE A 39 -1.11 4.39 5.59
C ILE A 39 -0.43 5.75 5.68
N ALA A 40 0.85 5.74 6.00
CA ALA A 40 1.66 6.94 6.17
C ALA A 40 3.11 6.69 5.74
N PRO A 41 3.88 7.76 5.48
CA PRO A 41 5.31 7.62 5.23
C PRO A 41 6.04 6.98 6.41
N CYS A 42 6.97 6.07 6.09
CA CYS A 42 7.93 5.50 7.03
C CYS A 42 9.31 5.49 6.35
N GLY A 43 10.10 6.53 6.60
CA GLY A 43 11.29 6.81 5.82
C GLY A 43 10.95 7.15 4.36
N ALA A 44 11.67 6.58 3.41
CA ALA A 44 11.44 6.76 1.98
C ALA A 44 10.31 5.91 1.40
N GLN A 45 9.66 5.10 2.23
CA GLN A 45 8.62 4.16 1.84
C GLN A 45 7.30 4.53 2.51
N LEU A 46 6.22 3.82 2.16
CA LEU A 46 4.96 3.87 2.88
C LEU A 46 4.76 2.60 3.69
N CYS A 47 4.19 2.76 4.88
CA CYS A 47 3.78 1.68 5.76
C CYS A 47 2.31 1.86 6.13
N GLY A 48 1.66 0.76 6.51
CA GLY A 48 0.29 0.77 6.99
C GLY A 48 0.14 -0.08 8.24
N ARG A 49 -0.58 0.44 9.23
CA ARG A 49 -0.85 -0.28 10.46
C ARG A 49 -2.33 -0.27 10.80
N ILE A 50 -2.76 -1.30 11.49
CA ILE A 50 -4.11 -1.38 12.03
C ILE A 50 -4.19 -0.41 13.22
N VAL A 51 -4.97 0.65 13.07
CA VAL A 51 -5.17 1.63 14.16
C VAL A 51 -6.39 1.32 15.01
N LYS A 52 -7.35 0.54 14.47
CA LYS A 52 -8.54 0.13 15.20
C LYS A 52 -9.08 -1.20 14.68
N VAL A 53 -9.42 -2.11 15.57
CA VAL A 53 -10.21 -3.30 15.28
C VAL A 53 -11.67 -3.00 15.57
N LEU A 54 -12.53 -3.07 14.55
CA LEU A 54 -13.96 -2.73 14.66
C LEU A 54 -14.83 -3.94 14.94
N LYS A 55 -14.40 -5.13 14.50
CA LYS A 55 -15.09 -6.41 14.74
C LYS A 55 -14.15 -7.34 15.50
N PRO A 56 -14.00 -7.16 16.82
CA PRO A 56 -13.16 -8.04 17.61
C PRO A 56 -13.76 -9.45 17.68
N ARG A 57 -12.87 -10.44 17.76
CA ARG A 57 -13.30 -11.83 17.99
C ARG A 57 -13.78 -12.01 19.45
N PRO A 58 -14.72 -12.96 19.72
CA PRO A 58 -15.07 -13.34 21.08
C PRO A 58 -13.82 -13.79 21.86
N GLY A 59 -13.72 -13.43 23.14
CA GLY A 59 -12.66 -13.91 24.04
C GLY A 59 -11.58 -12.89 24.38
N GLY A 60 -11.78 -11.61 24.09
CA GLY A 60 -10.88 -10.52 24.50
C GLY A 60 -10.12 -9.88 23.34
N PRO A 61 -9.16 -8.97 23.63
CA PRO A 61 -8.38 -8.29 22.61
C PRO A 61 -7.64 -9.29 21.71
N ALA A 62 -7.76 -9.13 20.40
CA ALA A 62 -7.09 -9.99 19.45
C ALA A 62 -5.58 -9.75 19.50
N VAL A 63 -4.83 -10.84 19.54
CA VAL A 63 -3.37 -10.87 19.45
C VAL A 63 -2.94 -11.58 18.18
N ASP A 64 -1.69 -11.37 17.77
CA ASP A 64 -1.12 -11.94 16.56
C ASP A 64 -0.70 -13.42 16.77
N ALA A 65 -1.67 -14.25 17.15
CA ALA A 65 -1.46 -15.63 17.58
C ALA A 65 -0.85 -16.52 16.49
N ASN A 66 -1.04 -16.18 15.21
CA ASN A 66 -0.54 -16.94 14.07
C ASN A 66 0.81 -16.43 13.53
N ASN A 67 1.44 -15.48 14.23
CA ASN A 67 2.74 -14.99 13.79
C ASN A 67 3.75 -16.15 13.73
N PRO A 68 4.51 -16.29 12.63
CA PRO A 68 5.54 -17.32 12.53
C PRO A 68 6.64 -17.19 13.58
N ASP A 69 6.91 -15.97 14.09
CA ASP A 69 7.78 -15.74 15.22
C ASP A 69 7.04 -15.90 16.55
N PRO A 70 7.34 -16.93 17.37
CA PRO A 70 6.66 -17.13 18.65
C PRO A 70 6.75 -15.93 19.60
N ALA A 71 7.82 -15.14 19.54
CA ALA A 71 8.01 -13.97 20.39
C ALA A 71 7.02 -12.84 20.09
N LYS A 72 6.38 -12.85 18.91
CA LYS A 72 5.43 -11.83 18.46
C LYS A 72 3.97 -12.25 18.62
N ARG A 73 3.67 -13.47 19.03
CA ARG A 73 2.30 -14.01 19.09
C ARG A 73 1.41 -13.36 20.14
N ARG A 74 1.98 -12.63 21.10
CA ARG A 74 1.23 -11.91 22.14
C ARG A 74 1.03 -10.44 21.84
N GLN A 75 1.64 -9.92 20.77
CA GLN A 75 1.46 -8.51 20.41
C GLN A 75 0.01 -8.27 19.95
N PRO A 76 -0.59 -7.12 20.33
CA PRO A 76 -1.95 -6.80 19.91
C PRO A 76 -2.05 -6.62 18.38
N ILE A 77 -3.19 -6.99 17.83
CA ILE A 77 -3.52 -6.67 16.43
C ILE A 77 -3.67 -5.16 16.23
N GLU A 78 -4.28 -4.45 17.20
CA GLU A 78 -4.27 -2.98 17.17
C GLU A 78 -2.83 -2.46 17.33
N GLY A 79 -2.41 -1.61 16.40
CA GLY A 79 -1.06 -1.08 16.29
C GLY A 79 -0.13 -1.89 15.40
N LEU A 80 -0.55 -3.09 14.96
CA LEU A 80 0.26 -3.96 14.15
C LEU A 80 0.52 -3.37 12.75
N SER A 81 1.79 -3.32 12.35
CA SER A 81 2.16 -2.95 10.99
C SER A 81 1.89 -4.13 10.04
N ILE A 82 0.99 -3.91 9.09
CA ILE A 82 0.60 -4.96 8.12
C ILE A 82 1.01 -4.63 6.69
N LEU A 83 1.25 -3.36 6.37
CA LEU A 83 1.74 -2.92 5.07
C LEU A 83 3.16 -2.39 5.23
N THR A 84 4.11 -2.93 4.50
CA THR A 84 5.53 -2.56 4.61
C THR A 84 6.19 -2.43 3.25
N GLY A 85 7.19 -1.54 3.17
CA GLY A 85 8.07 -1.43 2.02
C GLY A 85 7.42 -0.92 0.74
N PHE A 86 6.31 -0.18 0.84
CA PHE A 86 5.63 0.31 -0.36
C PHE A 86 6.36 1.47 -1.01
N THR A 87 6.65 1.31 -2.29
CA THR A 87 7.26 2.31 -3.15
C THR A 87 6.44 2.47 -4.42
N ALA A 88 6.51 3.65 -5.03
CA ALA A 88 5.83 3.91 -6.31
C ALA A 88 6.43 3.05 -7.43
N LYS A 89 5.56 2.38 -8.18
CA LYS A 89 5.89 1.55 -9.35
C LYS A 89 4.89 1.84 -10.46
N ASP A 90 5.28 2.62 -11.44
CA ASP A 90 4.41 3.02 -12.55
C ASP A 90 3.11 3.66 -12.05
N ASP A 91 1.97 2.98 -12.18
CA ASP A 91 0.63 3.45 -11.82
C ASP A 91 0.13 2.95 -10.45
N ARG A 92 0.99 2.30 -9.66
CA ARG A 92 0.64 1.62 -8.41
C ARG A 92 1.74 1.72 -7.37
N TRP A 93 1.44 1.27 -6.16
CA TRP A 93 2.38 1.11 -5.07
C TRP A 93 2.66 -0.36 -4.83
N GLY A 94 3.92 -0.75 -4.81
CA GLY A 94 4.33 -2.14 -4.59
C GLY A 94 5.07 -2.31 -3.27
N GLY A 95 4.74 -3.36 -2.54
CA GLY A 95 5.32 -3.70 -1.25
C GLY A 95 4.87 -5.06 -0.75
N ARG A 96 4.67 -5.19 0.57
CA ARG A 96 4.24 -6.42 1.21
C ARG A 96 3.10 -6.19 2.16
N ILE A 97 2.21 -7.19 2.26
CA ILE A 97 1.11 -7.22 3.22
C ILE A 97 1.24 -8.44 4.11
N TYR A 98 1.16 -8.24 5.42
CA TYR A 98 1.07 -9.29 6.42
C TYR A 98 -0.40 -9.54 6.78
N ASP A 99 -0.80 -10.80 6.76
CA ASP A 99 -2.14 -11.24 7.17
C ASP A 99 -2.07 -11.94 8.52
N PRO A 100 -2.56 -11.30 9.60
CA PRO A 100 -2.53 -11.92 10.92
C PRO A 100 -3.45 -13.15 11.05
N GLU A 101 -4.46 -13.30 10.20
CA GLU A 101 -5.34 -14.48 10.24
C GLU A 101 -4.61 -15.74 9.80
N SER A 102 -3.74 -15.64 8.81
CA SER A 102 -2.94 -16.77 8.31
C SER A 102 -1.50 -16.79 8.83
N GLY A 103 -0.99 -15.68 9.37
CA GLY A 103 0.42 -15.52 9.75
C GLY A 103 1.35 -15.43 8.56
N ARG A 104 0.85 -15.12 7.37
CA ARG A 104 1.62 -15.07 6.13
C ARG A 104 1.82 -13.65 5.64
N THR A 105 2.96 -13.45 4.97
CA THR A 105 3.27 -12.20 4.26
C THR A 105 3.23 -12.46 2.77
N TYR A 106 2.52 -11.57 2.07
CA TYR A 106 2.34 -11.64 0.62
C TYR A 106 2.97 -10.44 -0.07
N ARG A 107 3.39 -10.64 -1.31
CA ARG A 107 3.68 -9.51 -2.20
C ARG A 107 2.37 -8.75 -2.44
N SER A 108 2.40 -7.42 -2.38
CA SER A 108 1.19 -6.60 -2.44
C SER A 108 1.34 -5.41 -3.38
N GLU A 109 0.24 -5.05 -4.01
CA GLU A 109 0.10 -3.83 -4.80
C GLU A 109 -1.11 -3.05 -4.31
N LEU A 110 -0.96 -1.72 -4.23
CA LEU A 110 -2.03 -0.80 -3.85
C LEU A 110 -2.32 0.16 -5.01
N THR A 111 -3.60 0.34 -5.30
CA THR A 111 -4.07 1.30 -6.30
C THR A 111 -5.27 2.05 -5.76
N ALA A 112 -5.17 3.37 -5.62
CA ALA A 112 -6.29 4.20 -5.19
C ALA A 112 -7.04 4.75 -6.39
N ALA A 113 -8.37 4.70 -6.32
CA ALA A 113 -9.27 5.33 -7.28
C ALA A 113 -10.44 5.96 -6.50
N GLY A 114 -10.44 7.29 -6.37
CA GLY A 114 -11.44 7.99 -5.57
C GLY A 114 -11.39 7.55 -4.10
N ASN A 115 -12.51 7.06 -3.58
CA ASN A 115 -12.65 6.59 -2.21
C ASN A 115 -12.36 5.09 -2.04
N THR A 116 -11.87 4.42 -3.06
CA THR A 116 -11.57 2.99 -3.04
C THR A 116 -10.06 2.76 -3.14
N LEU A 117 -9.54 1.91 -2.27
CA LEU A 117 -8.19 1.36 -2.34
C LEU A 117 -8.28 -0.11 -2.70
N LYS A 118 -7.81 -0.46 -3.89
CA LYS A 118 -7.63 -1.86 -4.25
C LYS A 118 -6.35 -2.36 -3.62
N VAL A 119 -6.49 -3.38 -2.77
CA VAL A 119 -5.39 -4.06 -2.09
C VAL A 119 -5.25 -5.45 -2.69
N LYS A 120 -4.17 -5.65 -3.42
CA LYS A 120 -3.86 -6.93 -4.06
C LYS A 120 -2.78 -7.65 -3.26
N GLY A 121 -2.98 -8.92 -2.98
CA GLY A 121 -1.99 -9.79 -2.37
C GLY A 121 -1.71 -10.98 -3.27
N CYS A 122 -0.44 -11.33 -3.45
CA CYS A 122 0.00 -12.42 -4.33
C CYS A 122 0.92 -13.39 -3.62
N PHE A 123 0.66 -14.68 -3.85
CA PHE A 123 1.53 -15.77 -3.45
C PHE A 123 1.87 -16.60 -4.71
N GLY A 124 3.12 -16.51 -5.17
CA GLY A 124 3.49 -17.04 -6.48
C GLY A 124 2.64 -16.43 -7.59
N PRO A 125 2.03 -17.24 -8.50
CA PRO A 125 1.19 -16.74 -9.57
C PRO A 125 -0.24 -16.42 -9.12
N PHE A 126 -0.62 -16.74 -7.88
CA PHE A 126 -1.98 -16.55 -7.37
C PHE A 126 -2.10 -15.21 -6.68
N CYS A 127 -3.06 -14.40 -7.12
CA CYS A 127 -3.36 -13.09 -6.55
C CYS A 127 -4.83 -13.00 -6.15
N ARG A 128 -5.09 -12.27 -5.06
CA ARG A 128 -6.43 -11.88 -4.63
C ARG A 128 -6.45 -10.39 -4.38
N SER A 129 -7.55 -9.75 -4.70
CA SER A 129 -7.78 -8.33 -4.43
C SER A 129 -8.96 -8.15 -3.50
N GLN A 130 -8.89 -7.13 -2.67
CA GLN A 130 -9.99 -6.64 -1.86
C GLN A 130 -10.03 -5.12 -1.95
N ASP A 131 -11.22 -4.55 -1.79
CA ASP A 131 -11.42 -3.12 -1.83
C ASP A 131 -11.61 -2.58 -0.42
N TRP A 132 -10.80 -1.59 -0.07
CA TRP A 132 -10.93 -0.83 1.18
C TRP A 132 -11.54 0.53 0.86
N THR A 133 -12.29 1.09 1.80
CA THR A 133 -12.98 2.36 1.63
C THR A 133 -12.27 3.46 2.40
N ARG A 134 -12.06 4.61 1.75
CA ARG A 134 -11.43 5.77 2.40
C ARG A 134 -12.32 6.32 3.52
N LEU A 135 -11.72 6.51 4.67
CA LEU A 135 -12.33 7.24 5.79
C LEU A 135 -11.90 8.72 5.73
N ARG A 136 -12.84 9.58 6.00
CA ARG A 136 -12.63 11.04 6.09
C ARG A 136 -12.49 11.49 7.53
#